data_8824815cf2fb922ec80e3c9d1300cb03
#
_entry.id   8824815cf2fb922ec80e3c9d1300cb03
#
_cell.length_a   1.000
_cell.length_b   1.000
_cell.length_c   1.000
_cell.angle_alpha   90.00
_cell.angle_beta   90.00
_cell.angle_gamma   90.00
#
_symmetry.space_group_name_H-M   'P 1'
#
loop_
_entity.id
_entity.type
_entity.pdbx_description
1 polymer ?
#
loop_
_entity_poly.entity_id
_entity_poly.type
_entity_poly.pdbx_seq_one_letter_code
_entity_poly.pdbx_strand_id
1 'polypeptide(L)'
;ICRIKSFHYLRGKLIEMLSFFIILPILYLAGNIYIYLKGKQALKSQSTGVKVLLSIVFWGGALSFFSSFLFRNLDMPASFAQTVSQVGTGWLVFTLYMVLALLVFDILRLFHLRFKYSFYLSLFLTLSLLGYGNYNYQHPDTRVINMVINKPADTDGQSLKVVAISDI
;
A
#
# COMPACT_ATOMS: atom_id res chain seq x y z
N ILE A 1 -23.00 -38.31 -7.79
CA ILE A 1 -22.52 -37.87 -6.45
C ILE A 1 -21.28 -36.96 -6.56
N CYS A 2 -20.35 -37.17 -7.51
CA CYS A 2 -19.13 -36.37 -7.67
C CYS A 2 -19.40 -34.94 -8.12
N ARG A 3 -20.41 -34.71 -8.95
CA ARG A 3 -20.75 -33.38 -9.54
C ARG A 3 -21.33 -32.39 -8.52
N ILE A 4 -22.01 -32.88 -7.47
CA ILE A 4 -22.60 -32.03 -6.43
C ILE A 4 -21.53 -31.51 -5.47
N LYS A 5 -20.52 -32.32 -5.11
CA LYS A 5 -19.40 -31.88 -4.27
C LYS A 5 -18.54 -30.79 -4.94
N SER A 6 -18.34 -30.88 -6.26
CA SER A 6 -17.61 -29.88 -7.03
C SER A 6 -18.35 -28.51 -7.05
N PHE A 7 -19.68 -28.53 -7.14
CA PHE A 7 -20.49 -27.31 -7.14
C PHE A 7 -20.47 -26.59 -5.78
N HIS A 8 -20.53 -27.34 -4.66
CA HIS A 8 -20.42 -26.77 -3.32
C HIS A 8 -19.03 -26.17 -3.07
N TYR A 9 -17.96 -26.82 -3.53
CA TYR A 9 -16.59 -26.33 -3.42
C TYR A 9 -16.38 -25.02 -4.21
N LEU A 10 -16.85 -24.96 -5.46
CA LEU A 10 -16.78 -23.76 -6.28
C LEU A 10 -17.58 -22.60 -5.69
N ARG A 11 -18.77 -22.87 -5.15
CA ARG A 11 -19.59 -21.88 -4.48
C ARG A 11 -18.92 -21.33 -3.20
N GLY A 12 -18.29 -22.18 -2.40
CA GLY A 12 -17.53 -21.75 -1.23
C GLY A 12 -16.39 -20.82 -1.60
N LYS A 13 -15.57 -21.19 -2.58
CA LYS A 13 -14.44 -20.40 -3.07
C LYS A 13 -14.87 -19.07 -3.69
N LEU A 14 -16.02 -19.06 -4.38
CA LEU A 14 -16.59 -17.85 -4.97
C LEU A 14 -17.08 -16.87 -3.89
N ILE A 15 -17.69 -17.38 -2.81
CA ILE A 15 -18.13 -16.58 -1.67
C ILE A 15 -16.91 -15.99 -0.92
N GLU A 16 -15.86 -16.77 -0.71
CA GLU A 16 -14.62 -16.28 -0.09
C GLU A 16 -13.98 -15.16 -0.93
N MET A 17 -13.88 -15.34 -2.24
CA MET A 17 -13.36 -14.29 -3.15
C MET A 17 -14.24 -13.02 -3.10
N LEU A 18 -15.57 -13.15 -3.20
CA LEU A 18 -16.52 -12.04 -3.12
C LEU A 18 -16.40 -11.30 -1.78
N SER A 19 -16.27 -12.04 -0.68
CA SER A 19 -16.10 -11.46 0.66
C SER A 19 -14.82 -10.62 0.73
N PHE A 20 -13.71 -11.11 0.18
CA PHE A 20 -12.46 -10.38 0.14
C PHE A 20 -12.57 -9.07 -0.66
N PHE A 21 -13.22 -9.11 -1.83
CA PHE A 21 -13.44 -7.93 -2.67
C PHE A 21 -14.35 -6.87 -2.05
N ILE A 22 -15.22 -7.25 -1.11
CA ILE A 22 -16.09 -6.31 -0.40
C ILE A 22 -15.42 -5.79 0.88
N ILE A 23 -14.77 -6.66 1.64
CA ILE A 23 -14.16 -6.31 2.93
C ILE A 23 -13.00 -5.32 2.74
N LEU A 24 -12.17 -5.51 1.72
CA LEU A 24 -10.98 -4.70 1.51
C LEU A 24 -11.30 -3.21 1.23
N PRO A 25 -12.24 -2.85 0.33
CA PRO A 25 -12.69 -1.46 0.16
C PRO A 25 -13.34 -0.88 1.41
N ILE A 26 -14.11 -1.66 2.16
CA ILE A 26 -14.74 -1.19 3.40
C ILE A 26 -13.66 -0.87 4.45
N LEU A 27 -12.68 -1.75 4.62
CA LEU A 27 -11.57 -1.55 5.54
C LEU A 27 -10.73 -0.32 5.15
N TYR A 28 -10.48 -0.15 3.85
CA TYR A 28 -9.80 1.03 3.32
C TYR A 28 -10.55 2.33 3.62
N LEU A 29 -11.86 2.37 3.36
CA LEU A 29 -12.70 3.53 3.66
C LEU A 29 -12.74 3.81 5.16
N ALA A 30 -12.91 2.79 5.99
CA ALA A 30 -12.89 2.93 7.45
C ALA A 30 -11.54 3.50 7.95
N GLY A 31 -10.42 3.04 7.40
CA GLY A 31 -9.09 3.58 7.68
C GLY A 31 -8.95 5.06 7.31
N ASN A 32 -9.42 5.44 6.11
CA ASN A 32 -9.41 6.84 5.68
C ASN A 32 -10.30 7.73 6.56
N ILE A 33 -11.50 7.27 6.92
CA ILE A 33 -12.39 8.00 7.84
C ILE A 33 -11.70 8.17 9.20
N TYR A 34 -11.08 7.13 9.74
CA TYR A 34 -10.37 7.18 11.01
C TYR A 34 -9.23 8.21 11.00
N ILE A 35 -8.37 8.20 9.97
CA ILE A 35 -7.30 9.19 9.78
C ILE A 35 -7.88 10.60 9.70
N TYR A 36 -8.94 10.78 8.90
CA TYR A 36 -9.60 12.08 8.72
C TYR A 36 -10.14 12.66 10.03
N LEU A 37 -10.80 11.84 10.85
CA LEU A 37 -11.33 12.25 12.15
C LEU A 37 -10.20 12.65 13.11
N LYS A 38 -9.11 11.89 13.18
CA LYS A 38 -7.93 12.23 13.98
C LYS A 38 -7.24 13.49 13.48
N GLY A 39 -7.11 13.66 12.15
CA GLY A 39 -6.57 14.88 11.53
C GLY A 39 -7.42 16.10 11.82
N LYS A 40 -8.75 16.00 11.72
CA LYS A 40 -9.67 17.08 12.07
C LYS A 40 -9.55 17.52 13.52
N GLN A 41 -9.34 16.58 14.45
CA GLN A 41 -9.09 16.89 15.86
C GLN A 41 -7.75 17.59 16.05
N ALA A 42 -6.68 17.14 15.37
CA ALA A 42 -5.35 17.76 15.47
C ALA A 42 -5.33 19.17 14.88
N LEU A 43 -6.09 19.41 13.81
CA LEU A 43 -6.17 20.68 13.09
C LEU A 43 -7.25 21.63 13.66
N LYS A 44 -7.79 21.37 14.85
CA LYS A 44 -8.89 22.18 15.44
C LYS A 44 -8.56 23.66 15.53
N SER A 45 -7.30 24.01 15.79
CA SER A 45 -6.81 25.39 15.93
C SER A 45 -6.51 26.10 14.60
N GLN A 46 -6.54 25.41 13.47
CA GLN A 46 -6.21 25.99 12.15
C GLN A 46 -7.41 26.75 11.56
N SER A 47 -7.09 27.65 10.60
CA SER A 47 -8.11 28.42 9.86
C SER A 47 -9.03 27.51 9.04
N THR A 48 -10.26 27.96 8.78
CA THR A 48 -11.25 27.20 8.01
C THR A 48 -10.77 26.89 6.60
N GLY A 49 -10.08 27.84 5.94
CA GLY A 49 -9.55 27.64 4.58
C GLY A 49 -8.53 26.50 4.52
N VAL A 50 -7.60 26.40 5.49
CA VAL A 50 -6.63 25.31 5.58
C VAL A 50 -7.32 23.97 5.79
N LYS A 51 -8.36 23.90 6.64
CA LYS A 51 -9.13 22.68 6.88
C LYS A 51 -9.82 22.19 5.61
N VAL A 52 -10.43 23.10 4.85
CA VAL A 52 -11.12 22.76 3.60
C VAL A 52 -10.11 22.26 2.56
N LEU A 53 -9.01 22.98 2.36
CA LEU A 53 -7.96 22.59 1.42
C LEU A 53 -7.41 21.19 1.73
N LEU A 54 -7.03 20.94 2.98
CA LEU A 54 -6.53 19.65 3.43
C LEU A 54 -7.57 18.54 3.27
N SER A 55 -8.85 18.83 3.50
CA SER A 55 -9.93 17.87 3.27
C SER A 55 -10.07 17.50 1.80
N ILE A 56 -10.00 18.48 0.89
CA ILE A 56 -10.07 18.24 -0.56
C ILE A 56 -8.89 17.39 -1.02
N VAL A 57 -7.67 17.74 -0.61
CA VAL A 57 -6.44 16.99 -0.95
C VAL A 57 -6.52 15.56 -0.40
N PHE A 58 -6.95 15.40 0.84
CA PHE A 58 -7.07 14.10 1.49
C PHE A 58 -8.07 13.19 0.77
N TRP A 59 -9.29 13.67 0.53
CA TRP A 59 -10.32 12.88 -0.15
C TRP A 59 -10.01 12.66 -1.63
N GLY A 60 -9.33 13.62 -2.30
CA GLY A 60 -8.80 13.45 -3.65
C GLY A 60 -7.81 12.27 -3.73
N GLY A 61 -6.87 12.20 -2.79
CA GLY A 61 -5.96 11.06 -2.65
C GLY A 61 -6.70 9.76 -2.36
N ALA A 62 -7.64 9.76 -1.43
CA ALA A 62 -8.41 8.57 -1.07
C ALA A 62 -9.25 8.05 -2.25
N LEU A 63 -9.83 8.92 -3.07
CA LEU A 63 -10.62 8.54 -4.23
C LEU A 63 -9.76 8.12 -5.42
N SER A 64 -8.51 8.56 -5.52
CA SER A 64 -7.60 8.18 -6.61
C SER A 64 -7.38 6.68 -6.69
N PHE A 65 -7.43 5.96 -5.57
CA PHE A 65 -7.37 4.50 -5.54
C PHE A 65 -8.53 3.86 -6.31
N PHE A 66 -9.76 4.31 -6.09
CA PHE A 66 -10.93 3.78 -6.80
C PHE A 66 -10.96 4.21 -8.26
N SER A 67 -10.52 5.44 -8.56
CA SER A 67 -10.47 5.93 -9.95
C SER A 67 -9.53 5.11 -10.83
N SER A 68 -8.48 4.50 -10.28
CA SER A 68 -7.58 3.59 -11.00
C SER A 68 -8.33 2.39 -11.58
N PHE A 69 -9.35 1.88 -10.91
CA PHE A 69 -10.19 0.79 -11.44
C PHE A 69 -11.15 1.26 -12.52
N LEU A 70 -11.70 2.48 -12.40
CA LEU A 70 -12.61 3.03 -13.41
C LEU A 70 -11.86 3.35 -14.70
N PHE A 71 -10.67 3.94 -14.61
CA PHE A 71 -9.90 4.37 -15.76
C PHE A 71 -9.28 3.22 -16.56
N ARG A 72 -9.18 2.03 -15.97
CA ARG A 72 -8.69 0.83 -16.67
C ARG A 72 -9.54 0.44 -17.87
N ASN A 73 -10.82 0.80 -17.88
CA ASN A 73 -11.77 0.46 -18.94
C ASN A 73 -12.05 1.64 -19.90
N LEU A 74 -11.36 2.78 -19.70
CA LEU A 74 -11.52 3.97 -20.54
C LEU A 74 -10.27 4.12 -21.41
N ASP A 75 -10.46 4.50 -22.67
CA ASP A 75 -9.37 4.80 -23.63
C ASP A 75 -8.68 6.12 -23.27
N MET A 76 -7.95 6.10 -22.14
CA MET A 76 -7.18 7.24 -21.64
C MET A 76 -5.70 7.14 -22.05
N PRO A 77 -4.99 8.27 -22.19
CA PRO A 77 -3.55 8.26 -22.41
C PRO A 77 -2.83 7.43 -21.34
N ALA A 78 -1.97 6.51 -21.77
CA ALA A 78 -1.28 5.57 -20.87
C ALA A 78 -0.53 6.26 -19.73
N SER A 79 0.09 7.43 -20.00
CA SER A 79 0.80 8.22 -19.00
C SER A 79 -0.11 8.73 -17.87
N PHE A 80 -1.34 9.15 -18.21
CA PHE A 80 -2.31 9.61 -17.21
C PHE A 80 -2.81 8.45 -16.35
N ALA A 81 -3.20 7.34 -16.98
CA ALA A 81 -3.66 6.15 -16.26
C ALA A 81 -2.58 5.60 -15.31
N GLN A 82 -1.32 5.59 -15.74
CA GLN A 82 -0.18 5.19 -14.93
C GLN A 82 0.02 6.10 -13.72
N THR A 83 -0.02 7.41 -13.91
CA THR A 83 0.15 8.39 -12.81
C THR A 83 -0.96 8.24 -11.77
N VAL A 84 -2.22 8.12 -12.20
CA VAL A 84 -3.36 7.94 -11.29
C VAL A 84 -3.23 6.63 -10.51
N SER A 85 -2.79 5.55 -11.18
CA SER A 85 -2.55 4.26 -10.53
C SER A 85 -1.43 4.32 -9.49
N GLN A 86 -0.32 4.99 -9.80
CA GLN A 86 0.78 5.19 -8.85
C GLN A 86 0.35 6.00 -7.63
N VAL A 87 -0.37 7.11 -7.84
CA VAL A 87 -0.90 7.93 -6.73
C VAL A 87 -1.88 7.13 -5.88
N GLY A 88 -2.81 6.39 -6.51
CA GLY A 88 -3.79 5.57 -5.80
C GLY A 88 -3.17 4.46 -4.97
N THR A 89 -2.19 3.75 -5.53
CA THR A 89 -1.44 2.71 -4.80
C THR A 89 -0.62 3.31 -3.67
N GLY A 90 0.08 4.43 -3.92
CA GLY A 90 0.83 5.15 -2.90
C GLY A 90 -0.07 5.61 -1.75
N TRP A 91 -1.29 6.08 -2.06
CA TRP A 91 -2.27 6.48 -1.03
C TRP A 91 -2.76 5.30 -0.20
N LEU A 92 -2.96 4.12 -0.80
CA LEU A 92 -3.32 2.91 -0.08
C LEU A 92 -2.23 2.55 0.94
N VAL A 93 -0.97 2.55 0.52
CA VAL A 93 0.18 2.26 1.39
C VAL A 93 0.29 3.32 2.50
N PHE A 94 0.13 4.61 2.16
CA PHE A 94 0.07 5.70 3.13
C PHE A 94 -1.03 5.47 4.18
N THR A 95 -2.24 5.13 3.74
CA THR A 95 -3.37 4.87 4.63
C THR A 95 -3.06 3.72 5.59
N LEU A 96 -2.47 2.63 5.09
CA LEU A 96 -2.10 1.46 5.90
C LEU A 96 -1.11 1.84 7.01
N TYR A 97 0.02 2.47 6.66
CA TYR A 97 1.02 2.86 7.64
C TYR A 97 0.50 3.92 8.63
N MET A 98 -0.28 4.88 8.15
CA MET A 98 -0.86 5.91 9.00
C MET A 98 -1.86 5.35 10.01
N VAL A 99 -2.72 4.39 9.59
CA VAL A 99 -3.64 3.70 10.50
C VAL A 99 -2.86 2.90 11.54
N LEU A 100 -1.84 2.14 11.14
CA LEU A 100 -1.01 1.37 12.07
C LEU A 100 -0.31 2.28 13.08
N ALA A 101 0.30 3.38 12.63
CA ALA A 101 0.96 4.34 13.51
C ALA A 101 -0.03 4.96 14.51
N LEU A 102 -1.22 5.39 14.05
CA LEU A 102 -2.25 5.94 14.94
C LEU A 102 -2.77 4.91 15.93
N LEU A 103 -2.95 3.65 15.52
CA LEU A 103 -3.37 2.57 16.43
C LEU A 103 -2.33 2.32 17.52
N VAL A 104 -1.04 2.34 17.19
CA VAL A 104 0.03 2.23 18.19
C VAL A 104 -0.10 3.34 19.24
N PHE A 105 -0.29 4.60 18.81
CA PHE A 105 -0.49 5.71 19.76
C PHE A 105 -1.79 5.61 20.56
N ASP A 106 -2.87 5.08 19.96
CA ASP A 106 -4.12 4.86 20.70
C ASP A 106 -3.97 3.74 21.74
N ILE A 107 -3.22 2.68 21.44
CA ILE A 107 -2.87 1.61 22.40
C ILE A 107 -1.99 2.19 23.53
N LEU A 108 -0.95 2.98 23.22
CA LEU A 108 -0.10 3.63 24.22
C LEU A 108 -0.92 4.55 25.12
N ARG A 109 -1.96 5.19 24.59
CA ARG A 109 -2.87 6.02 25.38
C ARG A 109 -3.68 5.21 26.42
N LEU A 110 -4.01 3.95 26.13
CA LEU A 110 -4.62 3.04 27.10
C LEU A 110 -3.71 2.80 28.32
N PHE A 111 -2.38 2.79 28.11
CA PHE A 111 -1.36 2.70 29.16
C PHE A 111 -1.04 4.04 29.85
N HIS A 112 -1.97 5.01 29.82
CA HIS A 112 -1.84 6.36 30.40
C HIS A 112 -0.76 7.25 29.76
N LEU A 113 -0.09 6.83 28.69
CA LEU A 113 0.88 7.64 27.96
C LEU A 113 0.13 8.57 26.97
N ARG A 114 -0.16 9.80 27.41
CA ARG A 114 -0.89 10.77 26.59
C ARG A 114 0.07 11.64 25.77
N PHE A 115 0.18 11.33 24.48
CA PHE A 115 0.95 12.17 23.55
C PHE A 115 0.05 13.23 22.91
N LYS A 116 0.30 14.49 23.23
CA LYS A 116 -0.46 15.64 22.73
C LYS A 116 -0.37 15.77 21.20
N TYR A 117 0.75 15.33 20.62
CA TYR A 117 1.07 15.44 19.19
C TYR A 117 1.08 14.09 18.45
N SER A 118 0.32 13.11 18.94
CA SER A 118 0.30 11.75 18.35
C SER A 118 0.02 11.73 16.85
N PHE A 119 -0.91 12.57 16.36
CA PHE A 119 -1.23 12.66 14.94
C PHE A 119 -0.03 13.13 14.09
N TYR A 120 0.65 14.19 14.52
CA TYR A 120 1.80 14.73 13.79
C TYR A 120 2.98 13.77 13.81
N LEU A 121 3.18 13.07 14.93
CA LEU A 121 4.23 12.07 15.06
C LEU A 121 3.95 10.84 14.18
N SER A 122 2.70 10.39 14.13
CA SER A 122 2.27 9.32 13.21
C SER A 122 2.48 9.73 11.76
N LEU A 123 2.11 10.96 11.41
CA LEU A 123 2.29 11.49 10.06
C LEU A 123 3.78 11.55 9.68
N PHE A 124 4.62 12.07 10.56
CA PHE A 124 6.06 12.14 10.34
C PHE A 124 6.67 10.74 10.15
N LEU A 125 6.32 9.79 11.03
CA LEU A 125 6.76 8.40 10.94
C LEU A 125 6.35 7.75 9.62
N THR A 126 5.09 7.93 9.22
CA THR A 126 4.56 7.38 7.97
C THR A 126 5.28 7.96 6.75
N LEU A 127 5.47 9.29 6.70
CA LEU A 127 6.19 9.93 5.60
C LEU A 127 7.66 9.51 5.54
N SER A 128 8.31 9.34 6.69
CA SER A 128 9.70 8.86 6.77
C SER A 128 9.82 7.43 6.23
N LEU A 129 8.89 6.54 6.60
CA LEU A 129 8.86 5.16 6.09
C LEU A 129 8.61 5.10 4.59
N LEU A 130 7.68 5.90 4.08
CA LEU A 130 7.40 5.98 2.64
C LEU A 130 8.59 6.55 1.87
N GLY A 131 9.23 7.60 2.39
CA GLY A 131 10.42 8.20 1.79
C GLY A 131 11.59 7.21 1.75
N TYR A 132 11.83 6.50 2.85
CA TYR A 132 12.86 5.46 2.91
C TYR A 132 12.56 4.30 1.96
N GLY A 133 11.33 3.82 1.91
CA GLY A 133 10.93 2.75 1.00
C GLY A 133 11.09 3.15 -0.47
N ASN A 134 10.71 4.37 -0.84
CA ASN A 134 10.88 4.88 -2.18
C ASN A 134 12.38 5.05 -2.55
N TYR A 135 13.19 5.53 -1.62
CA TYR A 135 14.63 5.65 -1.81
C TYR A 135 15.28 4.27 -2.06
N ASN A 136 14.94 3.28 -1.25
CA ASN A 136 15.47 1.92 -1.37
C ASN A 136 15.00 1.23 -2.66
N TYR A 137 13.77 1.51 -3.09
CA TYR A 137 13.24 1.01 -4.37
C TYR A 137 14.00 1.57 -5.59
N GLN A 138 14.46 2.83 -5.53
CA GLN A 138 15.22 3.44 -6.62
C GLN A 138 16.69 3.01 -6.65
N HIS A 139 17.20 2.40 -5.56
CA HIS A 139 18.60 1.96 -5.44
C HIS A 139 18.66 0.46 -5.15
N PRO A 140 18.34 -0.41 -6.13
CA PRO A 140 18.39 -1.85 -5.93
C PRO A 140 19.83 -2.32 -5.75
N ASP A 141 20.08 -3.05 -4.66
CA ASP A 141 21.39 -3.67 -4.41
C ASP A 141 21.54 -4.91 -5.29
N THR A 142 22.54 -4.89 -6.18
CA THR A 142 22.92 -6.06 -6.97
C THR A 142 23.90 -6.91 -6.18
N ARG A 143 23.49 -8.11 -5.78
CA ARG A 143 24.40 -9.09 -5.16
C ARG A 143 24.93 -10.05 -6.22
N VAL A 144 26.25 -10.06 -6.41
CA VAL A 144 26.92 -11.03 -7.27
C VAL A 144 27.22 -12.27 -6.44
N ILE A 145 26.58 -13.39 -6.76
CA ILE A 145 26.86 -14.69 -6.15
C ILE A 145 27.72 -15.47 -7.14
N ASN A 146 29.00 -15.67 -6.81
CA ASN A 146 29.89 -16.52 -7.60
C ASN A 146 29.67 -17.99 -7.20
N MET A 147 29.01 -18.76 -8.07
CA MET A 147 28.86 -20.19 -7.91
C MET A 147 29.90 -20.91 -8.80
N VAL A 148 30.74 -21.70 -8.18
CA VAL A 148 31.69 -22.58 -8.89
C VAL A 148 31.00 -23.95 -9.06
N ILE A 149 30.74 -24.31 -10.30
CA ILE A 149 30.17 -25.62 -10.64
C ILE A 149 31.38 -26.53 -10.96
N ASN A 150 31.73 -27.45 -10.04
CA ASN A 150 32.71 -28.49 -10.25
C ASN A 150 32.14 -29.59 -11.16
N LYS A 151 31.95 -29.27 -12.43
CA LYS A 151 31.63 -30.27 -13.47
C LYS A 151 32.88 -30.37 -14.36
N PRO A 152 33.38 -31.57 -14.68
CA PRO A 152 34.46 -31.70 -15.68
C PRO A 152 33.91 -31.14 -16.98
N ALA A 153 34.43 -29.97 -17.37
CA ALA A 153 34.10 -29.36 -18.63
C ALA A 153 34.94 -30.04 -19.72
N ASP A 154 34.28 -30.79 -20.58
CA ASP A 154 34.81 -31.07 -21.91
C ASP A 154 34.74 -29.75 -22.68
N THR A 155 35.86 -29.10 -22.91
CA THR A 155 36.04 -27.86 -23.65
C THR A 155 35.93 -26.54 -22.90
N ASP A 156 37.03 -25.77 -23.03
CA ASP A 156 37.19 -24.31 -22.81
C ASP A 156 36.28 -23.61 -21.83
N GLY A 157 36.86 -23.13 -20.76
CA GLY A 157 36.22 -22.42 -19.64
C GLY A 157 35.29 -21.28 -20.06
N GLN A 158 34.11 -21.61 -20.49
CA GLN A 158 33.03 -20.64 -20.74
C GLN A 158 32.38 -20.26 -19.42
N SER A 159 32.57 -19.02 -18.99
CA SER A 159 31.81 -18.45 -17.87
C SER A 159 30.36 -18.19 -18.29
N LEU A 160 29.43 -18.91 -17.72
CA LEU A 160 27.99 -18.66 -17.92
C LEU A 160 27.53 -17.56 -16.93
N LYS A 161 27.13 -16.42 -17.49
CA LYS A 161 26.57 -15.33 -16.69
C LYS A 161 25.06 -15.49 -16.60
N VAL A 162 24.54 -15.93 -15.45
CA VAL A 162 23.10 -16.08 -15.20
C VAL A 162 22.63 -14.88 -14.38
N VAL A 163 21.64 -14.14 -14.89
CA VAL A 163 20.99 -13.07 -14.15
C VAL A 163 19.64 -13.59 -13.65
N ALA A 164 19.51 -13.76 -12.33
CA ALA A 164 18.25 -14.08 -11.70
C ALA A 164 17.59 -12.77 -11.22
N ILE A 165 16.44 -12.45 -11.77
CA ILE A 165 15.60 -11.33 -11.30
C ILE A 165 14.50 -11.97 -10.47
N SER A 166 14.51 -11.75 -9.15
CA SER A 166 13.37 -12.10 -8.30
C SER A 166 12.43 -10.90 -8.28
N ASP A 167 11.16 -11.14 -8.54
CA ASP A 167 10.10 -10.18 -8.30
C ASP A 167 10.08 -9.84 -6.80
N ILE A 168 10.31 -8.57 -6.51
CA ILE A 168 10.21 -8.00 -5.18
C ILE A 168 8.81 -7.44 -5.00
#